data_e75e3d3c47b973d44f4b0fd5ea8087f9
#
_entry.id   e75e3d3c47b973d44f4b0fd5ea8087f9
#
_cell.length_a   1.000
_cell.length_b   1.000
_cell.length_c   1.000
_cell.angle_alpha   90.00
_cell.angle_beta   90.00
_cell.angle_gamma   90.00
#
_symmetry.space_group_name_H-M   'P 1'
#
loop_
_entity.id
_entity.type
_entity.pdbx_description
1 polymer ?
#
loop_
_entity_poly.entity_id
_entity_poly.type
_entity_poly.pdbx_seq_one_letter_code
_entity_poly.pdbx_strand_id
1 'polypeptide(L)'
;MEIHNLKMIVLYVEYDKTKYKDTLSILMNSLEKISCKKQVIVINNDNNSQSEKKSEYYVLSGTNRNWEFSGWQQGYDYAKSQFDFDVVLFANDSCMNHGKRELISHKLSNDLLLKIYNESRFYGNINLIPDEYGDCFFEEKNVKEWIRTDAFIIPKTIMDKIQKIDYSDTYNIYDIIPNNITREAFINNSYFSAGLTNFLLDWFEKLWHSRFDPFENIKLFQNKTKAIINEKLLSYYIRKHNFKTLNHLRL
;
A
#
# COMPACT_ATOMS: atom_id res chain seq x y z
N MET A 1 18.99 -3.05 -19.90
CA MET A 1 19.01 -1.60 -19.63
C MET A 1 20.12 -1.32 -18.63
N GLU A 2 20.84 -0.22 -18.78
CA GLU A 2 21.78 0.25 -17.76
C GLU A 2 21.04 1.05 -16.69
N ILE A 3 21.48 0.97 -15.43
CA ILE A 3 20.79 1.60 -14.29
C ILE A 3 20.62 3.11 -14.44
N HIS A 4 21.58 3.80 -15.07
CA HIS A 4 21.54 5.25 -15.29
C HIS A 4 20.41 5.70 -16.23
N ASN A 5 19.89 4.79 -17.05
CA ASN A 5 18.77 5.03 -17.95
C ASN A 5 17.44 4.71 -17.31
N LEU A 6 17.42 3.93 -16.22
CA LEU A 6 16.20 3.60 -15.47
C LEU A 6 15.63 4.87 -14.83
N LYS A 7 14.31 5.02 -14.91
CA LYS A 7 13.57 6.14 -14.33
C LYS A 7 12.64 5.62 -13.23
N MET A 8 12.80 6.12 -12.02
CA MET A 8 12.01 5.73 -10.85
C MET A 8 11.19 6.91 -10.35
N ILE A 9 9.89 6.67 -10.15
CA ILE A 9 9.03 7.54 -9.35
C ILE A 9 9.01 7.01 -7.92
N VAL A 10 9.08 7.90 -6.94
CA VAL A 10 8.89 7.61 -5.52
C VAL A 10 7.63 8.33 -5.06
N LEU A 11 6.63 7.59 -4.63
CA LEU A 11 5.39 8.10 -4.08
C LEU A 11 5.40 7.89 -2.56
N TYR A 12 5.58 8.98 -1.83
CA TYR A 12 5.64 8.96 -0.37
C TYR A 12 4.41 9.65 0.21
N VAL A 13 3.59 8.88 0.94
CA VAL A 13 2.40 9.40 1.62
C VAL A 13 2.74 9.73 3.07
N GLU A 14 2.46 10.96 3.47
CA GLU A 14 2.73 11.51 4.78
C GLU A 14 1.41 11.80 5.52
N TYR A 15 1.29 11.27 6.76
CA TYR A 15 0.13 11.47 7.62
C TYR A 15 0.44 12.33 8.84
N ASP A 16 1.55 12.02 9.52
CA ASP A 16 1.89 12.58 10.81
C ASP A 16 3.36 12.96 10.86
N LYS A 17 3.63 14.20 10.42
CA LYS A 17 4.99 14.77 10.41
C LYS A 17 5.63 14.83 11.79
N THR A 18 4.85 14.92 12.84
CA THR A 18 5.36 15.02 14.22
C THR A 18 5.86 13.66 14.68
N LYS A 19 5.06 12.62 14.48
CA LYS A 19 5.37 11.26 14.91
C LYS A 19 6.46 10.62 14.03
N TYR A 20 6.48 10.92 12.74
CA TYR A 20 7.35 10.28 11.74
C TYR A 20 8.33 11.27 11.08
N LYS A 21 8.73 12.31 11.80
CA LYS A 21 9.50 13.46 11.30
C LYS A 21 10.76 13.12 10.49
N ASP A 22 11.43 12.02 10.82
CA ASP A 22 12.71 11.64 10.20
C ASP A 22 12.55 10.66 9.01
N THR A 23 11.34 10.13 8.77
CA THR A 23 11.14 9.06 7.78
C THR A 23 11.45 9.52 6.36
N LEU A 24 10.99 10.70 5.96
CA LEU A 24 11.27 11.23 4.63
C LEU A 24 12.78 11.45 4.42
N SER A 25 13.49 12.02 5.39
CA SER A 25 14.94 12.24 5.28
C SER A 25 15.72 10.94 5.19
N ILE A 26 15.34 9.92 5.94
CA ILE A 26 15.94 8.58 5.85
C ILE A 26 15.69 7.95 4.48
N LEU A 27 14.47 8.10 3.94
CA LEU A 27 14.14 7.65 2.59
C LEU A 27 15.00 8.37 1.56
N MET A 28 15.10 9.70 1.60
CA MET A 28 15.92 10.50 0.68
C MET A 28 17.39 10.07 0.71
N ASN A 29 17.99 9.94 1.90
CA ASN A 29 19.37 9.48 2.06
C ASN A 29 19.58 8.05 1.49
N SER A 30 18.58 7.18 1.60
CA SER A 30 18.64 5.83 1.01
C SER A 30 18.59 5.87 -0.51
N LEU A 31 17.82 6.80 -1.06
CA LEU A 31 17.71 7.02 -2.51
C LEU A 31 18.99 7.59 -3.13
N GLU A 32 19.80 8.35 -2.39
CA GLU A 32 21.08 8.89 -2.90
C GLU A 32 22.03 7.79 -3.38
N LYS A 33 21.98 6.60 -2.75
CA LYS A 33 22.81 5.45 -3.10
C LYS A 33 22.40 4.78 -4.42
N ILE A 34 21.28 5.15 -4.98
CA ILE A 34 20.73 4.57 -6.20
C ILE A 34 21.07 5.44 -7.39
N SER A 35 21.67 4.84 -8.42
CA SER A 35 22.20 5.58 -9.58
C SER A 35 21.17 5.86 -10.69
N CYS A 36 19.92 5.39 -10.56
CA CYS A 36 18.87 5.68 -11.55
C CYS A 36 18.39 7.14 -11.47
N LYS A 37 17.71 7.60 -12.52
CA LYS A 37 16.99 8.89 -12.48
C LYS A 37 15.80 8.77 -11.55
N LYS A 38 15.64 9.70 -10.60
CA LYS A 38 14.59 9.66 -9.58
C LYS A 38 13.76 10.94 -9.60
N GLN A 39 12.45 10.77 -9.39
CA GLN A 39 11.54 11.85 -9.10
C GLN A 39 10.73 11.49 -7.86
N VAL A 40 10.81 12.31 -6.82
CA VAL A 40 10.09 12.10 -5.56
C VAL A 40 8.85 12.99 -5.53
N ILE A 41 7.74 12.40 -5.15
CA ILE A 41 6.44 13.05 -4.98
C ILE A 41 5.96 12.70 -3.57
N VAL A 42 5.85 13.71 -2.73
CA VAL A 42 5.32 13.62 -1.37
C VAL A 42 3.84 13.97 -1.43
N ILE A 43 2.98 13.09 -0.98
CA ILE A 43 1.54 13.31 -0.87
C ILE A 43 1.24 13.55 0.60
N ASN A 44 0.92 14.79 0.94
CA ASN A 44 0.60 15.18 2.30
C ASN A 44 -0.90 15.02 2.55
N ASN A 45 -1.25 14.02 3.33
CA ASN A 45 -2.63 13.74 3.75
C ASN A 45 -3.10 14.60 4.93
N ASP A 46 -2.29 15.54 5.41
CA ASP A 46 -2.74 16.57 6.32
C ASP A 46 -3.52 17.64 5.54
N ASN A 47 -4.80 17.82 5.89
CA ASN A 47 -5.78 18.64 5.16
C ASN A 47 -5.42 20.13 5.02
N ASN A 48 -4.31 20.58 5.60
CA ASN A 48 -3.89 21.99 5.60
C ASN A 48 -2.74 22.32 4.63
N SER A 49 -2.28 21.36 3.84
CA SER A 49 -1.14 21.59 2.94
C SER A 49 -1.57 22.06 1.55
N GLN A 50 -0.83 23.01 0.99
CA GLN A 50 -0.94 23.40 -0.42
C GLN A 50 0.07 22.60 -1.25
N SER A 51 -0.29 22.33 -2.52
CA SER A 51 0.65 21.69 -3.46
C SER A 51 1.75 22.67 -3.84
N GLU A 52 3.01 22.24 -3.74
CA GLU A 52 4.18 23.04 -4.03
C GLU A 52 5.30 22.20 -4.67
N LYS A 53 6.21 22.87 -5.39
CA LYS A 53 7.46 22.26 -5.84
C LYS A 53 8.58 22.74 -4.93
N LYS A 54 9.28 21.78 -4.30
CA LYS A 54 10.54 22.01 -3.58
C LYS A 54 11.73 21.70 -4.48
N SER A 55 12.94 22.07 -4.05
CA SER A 55 14.16 21.81 -4.83
C SER A 55 14.37 20.32 -5.12
N GLU A 56 14.01 19.45 -4.17
CA GLU A 56 14.33 18.01 -4.23
C GLU A 56 13.12 17.13 -4.52
N TYR A 57 11.89 17.61 -4.32
CA TYR A 57 10.66 16.83 -4.50
C TYR A 57 9.43 17.71 -4.75
N TYR A 58 8.38 17.10 -5.30
CA TYR A 58 7.06 17.72 -5.42
C TYR A 58 6.23 17.40 -4.18
N VAL A 59 5.42 18.36 -3.73
CA VAL A 59 4.42 18.15 -2.68
C VAL A 59 3.04 18.28 -3.28
N LEU A 60 2.19 17.29 -3.06
CA LEU A 60 0.77 17.31 -3.42
C LEU A 60 -0.06 17.33 -2.14
N SER A 61 -1.15 18.10 -2.15
CA SER A 61 -2.17 18.02 -1.10
C SER A 61 -2.97 16.74 -1.29
N GLY A 62 -2.95 15.85 -0.32
CA GLY A 62 -3.65 14.59 -0.35
C GLY A 62 -5.13 14.73 0.07
N THR A 63 -5.97 13.79 -0.36
CA THR A 63 -7.41 13.77 -0.03
C THR A 63 -7.73 12.98 1.23
N ASN A 64 -6.85 12.11 1.65
CA ASN A 64 -7.00 11.18 2.79
C ASN A 64 -8.32 10.38 2.79
N ARG A 65 -8.91 10.12 1.62
CA ARG A 65 -10.20 9.41 1.50
C ARG A 65 -10.12 7.93 1.81
N ASN A 66 -8.94 7.33 1.58
CA ASN A 66 -8.65 5.92 1.82
C ASN A 66 -7.21 5.74 2.27
N TRP A 67 -6.84 6.41 3.36
CA TRP A 67 -5.50 6.35 3.93
C TRP A 67 -4.41 6.56 2.86
N GLU A 68 -3.34 5.74 2.91
CA GLU A 68 -2.24 5.78 1.94
C GLU A 68 -2.68 5.52 0.49
N PHE A 69 -3.70 4.69 0.26
CA PHE A 69 -4.10 4.26 -1.07
C PHE A 69 -4.62 5.42 -1.92
N SER A 70 -5.46 6.29 -1.36
CA SER A 70 -5.93 7.48 -2.09
C SER A 70 -4.81 8.46 -2.38
N GLY A 71 -3.83 8.58 -1.46
CA GLY A 71 -2.64 9.39 -1.67
C GLY A 71 -1.75 8.81 -2.78
N TRP A 72 -1.47 7.51 -2.73
CA TRP A 72 -0.68 6.85 -3.80
C TRP A 72 -1.37 6.90 -5.16
N GLN A 73 -2.69 6.72 -5.22
CA GLN A 73 -3.44 6.87 -6.47
C GLN A 73 -3.28 8.27 -7.05
N GLN A 74 -3.48 9.30 -6.22
CA GLN A 74 -3.33 10.70 -6.63
C GLN A 74 -1.90 11.00 -7.10
N GLY A 75 -0.89 10.53 -6.35
CA GLY A 75 0.52 10.67 -6.72
C GLY A 75 0.85 9.94 -8.03
N TYR A 76 0.29 8.75 -8.24
CA TYR A 76 0.47 7.97 -9.47
C TYR A 76 -0.15 8.66 -10.69
N ASP A 77 -1.38 9.17 -10.56
CA ASP A 77 -2.07 9.88 -11.64
C ASP A 77 -1.32 11.16 -12.03
N TYR A 78 -0.80 11.90 -11.04
CA TYR A 78 0.07 13.04 -11.27
C TYR A 78 1.36 12.63 -11.98
N ALA A 79 2.05 11.60 -11.46
CA ALA A 79 3.29 11.10 -12.05
C ALA A 79 3.09 10.68 -13.51
N LYS A 80 2.02 9.93 -13.79
CA LYS A 80 1.66 9.47 -15.15
C LYS A 80 1.42 10.61 -16.12
N SER A 81 0.90 11.75 -15.64
CA SER A 81 0.64 12.93 -16.47
C SER A 81 1.88 13.80 -16.73
N GLN A 82 2.89 13.75 -15.83
CA GLN A 82 4.01 14.67 -15.83
C GLN A 82 5.36 14.03 -16.22
N PHE A 83 5.49 12.72 -16.03
CA PHE A 83 6.78 12.05 -16.14
C PHE A 83 6.69 10.76 -16.95
N ASP A 84 7.79 10.44 -17.63
CA ASP A 84 8.05 9.10 -18.13
C ASP A 84 8.86 8.32 -17.08
N PHE A 85 8.47 7.07 -16.79
CA PHE A 85 9.09 6.25 -15.77
C PHE A 85 8.97 4.75 -16.05
N ASP A 86 9.82 3.96 -15.41
CA ASP A 86 9.94 2.52 -15.58
C ASP A 86 9.46 1.75 -14.35
N VAL A 87 9.69 2.31 -13.14
CA VAL A 87 9.32 1.70 -11.87
C VAL A 87 8.76 2.74 -10.90
N VAL A 88 7.90 2.30 -10.00
CA VAL A 88 7.34 3.14 -8.93
C VAL A 88 7.64 2.50 -7.59
N LEU A 89 8.28 3.26 -6.69
CA LEU A 89 8.41 2.93 -5.26
C LEU A 89 7.27 3.61 -4.50
N PHE A 90 6.47 2.83 -3.81
CA PHE A 90 5.43 3.28 -2.89
C PHE A 90 5.94 3.18 -1.48
N ALA A 91 5.78 4.22 -0.68
CA ALA A 91 6.12 4.26 0.74
C ALA A 91 5.17 5.18 1.50
N ASN A 92 5.04 4.97 2.80
CA ASN A 92 4.34 5.87 3.70
C ASN A 92 5.23 6.24 4.89
N ASP A 93 4.81 7.19 5.70
CA ASP A 93 5.59 7.69 6.83
C ASP A 93 5.86 6.65 7.92
N SER A 94 5.06 5.58 8.00
CA SER A 94 5.28 4.47 8.94
C SER A 94 6.28 3.41 8.43
N CYS A 95 6.79 3.51 7.20
CA CYS A 95 7.62 2.49 6.56
C CYS A 95 8.97 2.24 7.28
N MET A 96 9.42 3.18 8.10
CA MET A 96 10.66 3.04 8.89
C MET A 96 10.43 2.51 10.30
N ASN A 97 9.18 2.29 10.72
CA ASN A 97 8.83 1.83 12.06
C ASN A 97 8.64 0.31 12.11
N HIS A 98 8.70 -0.25 13.32
CA HIS A 98 8.36 -1.65 13.61
C HIS A 98 9.15 -2.70 12.82
N GLY A 99 10.47 -2.50 12.65
CA GLY A 99 11.33 -3.45 11.92
C GLY A 99 11.15 -3.45 10.40
N LYS A 100 10.41 -2.50 9.86
CA LYS A 100 10.08 -2.39 8.43
C LYS A 100 11.18 -1.71 7.60
N ARG A 101 12.23 -1.23 8.23
CA ARG A 101 13.35 -0.48 7.60
C ARG A 101 14.09 -1.25 6.51
N GLU A 102 14.01 -2.57 6.51
CA GLU A 102 14.87 -3.42 5.67
C GLU A 102 14.77 -3.11 4.18
N LEU A 103 13.57 -2.92 3.64
CA LEU A 103 13.43 -2.65 2.21
C LEU A 103 14.21 -1.40 1.82
N ILE A 104 13.94 -0.28 2.47
CA ILE A 104 14.47 1.01 2.07
C ILE A 104 15.93 1.17 2.51
N SER A 105 16.28 0.76 3.73
CA SER A 105 17.62 1.00 4.29
C SER A 105 18.69 0.00 3.83
N HIS A 106 18.29 -1.25 3.53
CA HIS A 106 19.27 -2.34 3.32
C HIS A 106 19.12 -3.06 1.97
N LYS A 107 17.91 -3.18 1.43
CA LYS A 107 17.67 -3.99 0.23
C LYS A 107 17.51 -3.18 -1.05
N LEU A 108 17.10 -1.92 -0.94
CA LEU A 108 17.00 -1.05 -2.11
C LEU A 108 18.40 -0.83 -2.71
N SER A 109 18.61 -1.35 -3.92
CA SER A 109 19.88 -1.32 -4.62
C SER A 109 19.68 -1.20 -6.14
N ASN A 110 20.73 -0.83 -6.85
CA ASN A 110 20.71 -0.80 -8.30
C ASN A 110 20.37 -2.15 -8.91
N ASP A 111 20.96 -3.24 -8.39
CA ASP A 111 20.73 -4.60 -8.88
C ASP A 111 19.28 -5.05 -8.66
N LEU A 112 18.70 -4.72 -7.49
CA LEU A 112 17.30 -5.01 -7.22
C LEU A 112 16.38 -4.29 -8.21
N LEU A 113 16.61 -3.00 -8.47
CA LEU A 113 15.80 -2.23 -9.42
C LEU A 113 15.89 -2.77 -10.84
N LEU A 114 17.10 -3.11 -11.30
CA LEU A 114 17.31 -3.74 -12.60
C LEU A 114 16.60 -5.09 -12.68
N LYS A 115 16.66 -5.90 -11.63
CA LYS A 115 15.96 -7.18 -11.57
C LYS A 115 14.44 -7.02 -11.64
N ILE A 116 13.87 -6.08 -10.85
CA ILE A 116 12.44 -5.75 -10.87
C ILE A 116 11.99 -5.34 -12.28
N TYR A 117 12.75 -4.45 -12.90
CA TYR A 117 12.45 -3.95 -14.23
C TYR A 117 12.55 -5.04 -15.30
N ASN A 118 13.70 -5.75 -15.38
CA ASN A 118 13.97 -6.74 -16.43
C ASN A 118 13.04 -7.96 -16.34
N GLU A 119 12.70 -8.38 -15.14
CA GLU A 119 11.84 -9.54 -14.91
C GLU A 119 10.35 -9.17 -14.78
N SER A 120 10.00 -7.89 -14.86
CA SER A 120 8.64 -7.36 -14.64
C SER A 120 8.00 -7.96 -13.38
N ARG A 121 8.72 -7.88 -12.26
CA ARG A 121 8.28 -8.44 -10.98
C ARG A 121 7.87 -7.36 -10.00
N PHE A 122 6.81 -7.65 -9.24
CA PHE A 122 6.47 -6.89 -8.05
C PHE A 122 7.49 -7.22 -6.93
N TYR A 123 7.89 -6.20 -6.17
CA TYR A 123 8.76 -6.38 -5.00
C TYR A 123 8.12 -5.81 -3.74
N GLY A 124 7.97 -6.63 -2.72
CA GLY A 124 7.41 -6.26 -1.42
C GLY A 124 7.34 -7.44 -0.45
N ASN A 125 6.92 -7.15 0.78
CA ASN A 125 6.68 -8.18 1.78
C ASN A 125 5.35 -8.88 1.51
N ILE A 126 5.38 -10.21 1.45
CA ILE A 126 4.18 -11.03 1.33
C ILE A 126 3.81 -11.58 2.70
N ASN A 127 2.56 -11.39 3.09
CA ASN A 127 1.96 -11.96 4.27
C ASN A 127 0.85 -12.95 3.89
N LEU A 128 0.57 -13.86 4.81
CA LEU A 128 -0.52 -14.83 4.70
C LEU A 128 -1.46 -14.68 5.88
N ILE A 129 -2.76 -14.80 5.65
CA ILE A 129 -3.70 -15.09 6.72
C ILE A 129 -3.41 -16.52 7.20
N PRO A 130 -3.22 -16.74 8.51
CA PRO A 130 -2.93 -18.07 9.05
C PRO A 130 -3.95 -19.12 8.61
N ASP A 131 -3.49 -20.37 8.47
CA ASP A 131 -4.33 -21.48 7.95
C ASP A 131 -5.50 -21.83 8.86
N GLU A 132 -5.44 -21.49 10.13
CA GLU A 132 -6.52 -21.67 11.11
C GLU A 132 -7.80 -20.92 10.75
N TYR A 133 -7.71 -19.83 9.95
CA TYR A 133 -8.87 -19.11 9.45
C TYR A 133 -9.51 -19.77 8.21
N GLY A 134 -8.85 -20.78 7.61
CA GLY A 134 -9.33 -21.45 6.40
C GLY A 134 -9.29 -20.56 5.17
N ASP A 135 -10.31 -20.69 4.33
CA ASP A 135 -10.40 -19.92 3.08
C ASP A 135 -10.85 -18.48 3.33
N CYS A 136 -10.12 -17.53 2.73
CA CYS A 136 -10.37 -16.11 2.89
C CYS A 136 -10.71 -15.48 1.54
N PHE A 137 -12.00 -15.16 1.36
CA PHE A 137 -12.52 -14.50 0.17
C PHE A 137 -13.19 -13.18 0.54
N PHE A 138 -12.97 -12.18 -0.29
CA PHE A 138 -13.79 -10.96 -0.38
C PHE A 138 -14.57 -11.06 -1.68
N GLU A 139 -15.90 -11.20 -1.59
CA GLU A 139 -16.73 -11.68 -2.68
C GLU A 139 -16.16 -13.03 -3.20
N GLU A 140 -15.86 -13.13 -4.50
CA GLU A 140 -15.25 -14.33 -5.11
C GLU A 140 -13.71 -14.27 -5.20
N LYS A 141 -13.09 -13.22 -4.65
CA LYS A 141 -11.65 -12.96 -4.76
C LYS A 141 -10.91 -13.58 -3.60
N ASN A 142 -10.00 -14.53 -3.87
CA ASN A 142 -9.12 -15.07 -2.84
C ASN A 142 -8.13 -14.01 -2.36
N VAL A 143 -8.20 -13.68 -1.07
CA VAL A 143 -7.43 -12.62 -0.42
C VAL A 143 -6.57 -13.14 0.75
N LYS A 144 -6.34 -14.45 0.82
CA LYS A 144 -5.54 -15.09 1.87
C LYS A 144 -4.09 -14.63 1.89
N GLU A 145 -3.51 -14.42 0.72
CA GLU A 145 -2.16 -13.88 0.56
C GLU A 145 -2.22 -12.40 0.18
N TRP A 146 -1.45 -11.57 0.84
CA TRP A 146 -1.37 -10.15 0.47
C TRP A 146 0.04 -9.56 0.62
N ILE A 147 0.25 -8.47 -0.10
CA ILE A 147 1.46 -7.67 -0.06
C ILE A 147 1.29 -6.58 1.00
N ARG A 148 2.22 -6.48 1.93
CA ARG A 148 2.23 -5.40 2.91
C ARG A 148 2.51 -4.07 2.23
N THR A 149 1.77 -3.05 2.63
CA THR A 149 1.78 -1.72 2.03
C THR A 149 2.63 -0.69 2.80
N ASP A 150 3.57 -1.14 3.62
CA ASP A 150 4.53 -0.23 4.26
C ASP A 150 5.54 0.38 3.27
N ALA A 151 6.13 -0.46 2.39
CA ALA A 151 6.92 -0.04 1.24
C ALA A 151 6.98 -1.17 0.21
N PHE A 152 6.83 -0.84 -1.08
CA PHE A 152 6.87 -1.81 -2.17
C PHE A 152 7.21 -1.14 -3.50
N ILE A 153 7.66 -1.93 -4.48
CA ILE A 153 8.05 -1.44 -5.80
C ILE A 153 7.25 -2.19 -6.87
N ILE A 154 6.65 -1.42 -7.78
CA ILE A 154 5.90 -1.96 -8.91
C ILE A 154 6.52 -1.43 -10.21
N PRO A 155 6.93 -2.29 -11.17
CA PRO A 155 7.32 -1.82 -12.48
C PRO A 155 6.11 -1.31 -13.28
N LYS A 156 6.36 -0.34 -14.16
CA LYS A 156 5.31 0.27 -14.99
C LYS A 156 4.50 -0.76 -15.77
N THR A 157 5.13 -1.83 -16.24
CA THR A 157 4.47 -2.92 -16.96
C THR A 157 3.36 -3.60 -16.14
N ILE A 158 3.50 -3.69 -14.82
CA ILE A 158 2.45 -4.18 -13.91
C ILE A 158 1.40 -3.09 -13.71
N MET A 159 1.84 -1.84 -13.45
CA MET A 159 0.91 -0.72 -13.25
C MET A 159 -0.01 -0.52 -14.45
N ASP A 160 0.50 -0.66 -15.68
CA ASP A 160 -0.30 -0.54 -16.90
C ASP A 160 -1.38 -1.63 -17.02
N LYS A 161 -1.22 -2.76 -16.33
CA LYS A 161 -2.21 -3.85 -16.28
C LYS A 161 -3.22 -3.69 -15.16
N ILE A 162 -2.76 -3.36 -13.95
CA ILE A 162 -3.67 -3.19 -12.80
C ILE A 162 -4.37 -1.83 -12.81
N GLN A 163 -3.81 -0.82 -13.50
CA GLN A 163 -4.32 0.51 -13.79
C GLN A 163 -4.56 1.40 -12.56
N LYS A 164 -4.71 0.85 -11.38
CA LYS A 164 -4.94 1.61 -10.14
C LYS A 164 -4.37 0.94 -8.91
N ILE A 165 -4.20 1.73 -7.85
CA ILE A 165 -3.74 1.32 -6.52
C ILE A 165 -4.89 1.37 -5.51
N ASP A 166 -5.79 2.34 -5.65
CA ASP A 166 -6.98 2.47 -4.80
C ASP A 166 -8.18 1.80 -5.47
N TYR A 167 -8.65 0.72 -4.86
CA TYR A 167 -9.84 -0.05 -5.29
C TYR A 167 -11.09 0.30 -4.48
N SER A 168 -11.03 1.31 -3.60
CA SER A 168 -12.14 1.64 -2.70
C SER A 168 -13.39 2.19 -3.41
N ASP A 169 -13.28 2.50 -4.70
CA ASP A 169 -14.41 2.86 -5.58
C ASP A 169 -15.12 1.64 -6.20
N THR A 170 -14.56 0.43 -6.04
CA THR A 170 -15.15 -0.80 -6.60
C THR A 170 -16.17 -1.46 -5.68
N TYR A 171 -16.30 -0.97 -4.45
CA TYR A 171 -17.25 -1.45 -3.46
C TYR A 171 -17.65 -0.29 -2.52
N ASN A 172 -18.84 -0.37 -1.95
CA ASN A 172 -19.27 0.59 -0.95
C ASN A 172 -19.13 -0.01 0.45
N ILE A 173 -18.17 0.48 1.22
CA ILE A 173 -17.93 -0.03 2.59
C ILE A 173 -19.14 0.15 3.51
N TYR A 174 -19.99 1.17 3.26
CA TYR A 174 -21.18 1.43 4.08
C TYR A 174 -22.32 0.44 3.78
N ASP A 175 -22.32 -0.19 2.59
CA ASP A 175 -23.25 -1.28 2.27
C ASP A 175 -22.78 -2.58 2.91
N ILE A 176 -21.46 -2.76 3.02
CA ILE A 176 -20.82 -3.93 3.62
C ILE A 176 -20.88 -3.87 5.15
N ILE A 177 -20.61 -2.70 5.72
CA ILE A 177 -20.59 -2.42 7.16
C ILE A 177 -21.46 -1.20 7.43
N PRO A 178 -22.80 -1.34 7.49
CA PRO A 178 -23.71 -0.24 7.84
C PRO A 178 -23.44 0.31 9.25
N ASN A 179 -23.81 1.56 9.50
CA ASN A 179 -23.57 2.22 10.79
C ASN A 179 -24.21 1.53 11.99
N ASN A 180 -25.24 0.74 11.78
CA ASN A 180 -26.00 0.00 12.80
C ASN A 180 -25.76 -1.51 12.73
N ILE A 181 -24.70 -1.97 12.08
CA ILE A 181 -24.39 -3.40 11.96
C ILE A 181 -24.16 -4.01 13.34
N THR A 182 -24.72 -5.17 13.58
CA THR A 182 -24.42 -5.99 14.75
C THR A 182 -23.31 -6.99 14.44
N ARG A 183 -22.69 -7.57 15.47
CA ARG A 183 -21.69 -8.64 15.32
C ARG A 183 -22.26 -9.81 14.54
N GLU A 184 -23.48 -10.24 14.85
CA GLU A 184 -24.15 -11.35 14.18
C GLU A 184 -24.38 -11.06 12.69
N ALA A 185 -24.85 -9.84 12.35
CA ALA A 185 -25.05 -9.42 10.98
C ALA A 185 -23.72 -9.34 10.20
N PHE A 186 -22.63 -8.93 10.85
CA PHE A 186 -21.31 -8.91 10.24
C PHE A 186 -20.77 -10.33 9.98
N ILE A 187 -20.94 -11.27 10.94
CA ILE A 187 -20.53 -12.66 10.77
C ILE A 187 -21.28 -13.34 9.60
N ASN A 188 -22.54 -12.99 9.40
CA ASN A 188 -23.39 -13.52 8.32
C ASN A 188 -23.34 -12.68 7.02
N ASN A 189 -22.38 -11.76 6.89
CA ASN A 189 -22.25 -10.90 5.75
C ASN A 189 -21.79 -11.68 4.50
N SER A 190 -22.48 -11.51 3.39
CA SER A 190 -22.20 -12.26 2.15
C SER A 190 -20.97 -11.79 1.38
N TYR A 191 -20.41 -10.62 1.71
CA TYR A 191 -19.21 -10.09 1.06
C TYR A 191 -17.93 -10.78 1.53
N PHE A 192 -17.94 -11.34 2.76
CA PHE A 192 -16.78 -11.99 3.36
C PHE A 192 -17.04 -13.48 3.54
N SER A 193 -16.03 -14.30 3.25
CA SER A 193 -16.05 -15.68 3.73
C SER A 193 -15.94 -15.72 5.25
N ALA A 194 -16.39 -16.81 5.87
CA ALA A 194 -16.27 -17.01 7.32
C ALA A 194 -14.81 -16.85 7.81
N GLY A 195 -13.84 -17.35 7.05
CA GLY A 195 -12.43 -17.22 7.38
C GLY A 195 -11.95 -15.76 7.40
N LEU A 196 -12.32 -14.98 6.39
CA LEU A 196 -11.97 -13.57 6.35
C LEU A 196 -12.66 -12.76 7.44
N THR A 197 -13.93 -13.06 7.72
CA THR A 197 -14.69 -12.42 8.81
C THR A 197 -14.01 -12.64 10.16
N ASN A 198 -13.68 -13.90 10.49
CA ASN A 198 -13.01 -14.23 11.74
C ASN A 198 -11.63 -13.59 11.84
N PHE A 199 -10.85 -13.60 10.76
CA PHE A 199 -9.57 -12.91 10.71
C PHE A 199 -9.71 -11.40 10.97
N LEU A 200 -10.69 -10.74 10.38
CA LEU A 200 -10.91 -9.29 10.59
C LEU A 200 -11.28 -9.00 12.04
N LEU A 201 -12.20 -9.76 12.64
CA LEU A 201 -12.57 -9.59 14.04
C LEU A 201 -11.36 -9.78 14.96
N ASP A 202 -10.63 -10.88 14.80
CA ASP A 202 -9.42 -11.13 15.60
C ASP A 202 -8.34 -10.07 15.38
N TRP A 203 -8.23 -9.55 14.15
CA TRP A 203 -7.28 -8.49 13.87
C TRP A 203 -7.59 -7.23 14.68
N PHE A 204 -8.85 -6.79 14.74
CA PHE A 204 -9.24 -5.60 15.49
C PHE A 204 -9.19 -5.81 17.01
N GLU A 205 -9.67 -6.95 17.48
CA GLU A 205 -9.85 -7.20 18.90
C GLU A 205 -8.58 -7.69 19.60
N LYS A 206 -7.68 -8.39 18.89
CA LYS A 206 -6.54 -9.10 19.48
C LYS A 206 -5.18 -8.74 18.89
N LEU A 207 -5.08 -8.58 17.57
CA LEU A 207 -3.79 -8.52 16.88
C LEU A 207 -3.29 -7.09 16.65
N TRP A 208 -4.19 -6.15 16.41
CA TRP A 208 -3.80 -4.77 16.17
C TRP A 208 -3.32 -4.09 17.45
N HIS A 209 -2.28 -3.26 17.35
CA HIS A 209 -1.71 -2.55 18.50
C HIS A 209 -2.68 -1.57 19.18
N SER A 210 -3.67 -1.05 18.45
CA SER A 210 -4.74 -0.16 18.95
C SER A 210 -6.07 -0.92 19.01
N ARG A 211 -6.09 -2.02 19.75
CA ARG A 211 -7.26 -2.91 19.88
C ARG A 211 -8.52 -2.16 20.26
N PHE A 212 -9.64 -2.53 19.65
CA PHE A 212 -10.96 -1.97 19.98
C PHE A 212 -12.06 -2.95 19.60
N ASP A 213 -13.24 -2.81 20.21
CA ASP A 213 -14.44 -3.50 19.75
C ASP A 213 -14.93 -2.82 18.46
N PRO A 214 -14.97 -3.53 17.31
CA PRO A 214 -15.43 -3.00 16.04
C PRO A 214 -16.83 -2.37 16.11
N PHE A 215 -17.70 -2.91 16.94
CA PHE A 215 -19.12 -2.52 17.03
C PHE A 215 -19.35 -1.32 17.96
N GLU A 216 -18.39 -1.00 18.81
CA GLU A 216 -18.40 0.25 19.61
C GLU A 216 -17.84 1.43 18.82
N ASN A 217 -17.00 1.18 17.80
CA ASN A 217 -16.41 2.24 16.97
C ASN A 217 -16.55 1.94 15.47
N ILE A 218 -17.80 1.93 15.01
CA ILE A 218 -18.16 1.59 13.62
C ILE A 218 -17.40 2.41 12.59
N LYS A 219 -17.23 3.70 12.80
CA LYS A 219 -16.52 4.57 11.83
C LYS A 219 -15.05 4.17 11.67
N LEU A 220 -14.37 3.85 12.76
CA LEU A 220 -13.00 3.36 12.72
C LEU A 220 -12.95 1.97 12.06
N PHE A 221 -13.90 1.11 12.40
CA PHE A 221 -14.04 -0.23 11.80
C PHE A 221 -14.21 -0.16 10.29
N GLN A 222 -15.15 0.65 9.79
CA GLN A 222 -15.36 0.89 8.36
C GLN A 222 -14.08 1.35 7.66
N ASN A 223 -13.45 2.41 8.20
CA ASN A 223 -12.25 2.99 7.60
C ASN A 223 -11.07 2.01 7.56
N LYS A 224 -10.84 1.27 8.64
CA LYS A 224 -9.75 0.29 8.70
C LYS A 224 -10.03 -0.94 7.83
N THR A 225 -11.25 -1.46 7.85
CA THR A 225 -11.64 -2.56 6.96
C THR A 225 -11.48 -2.16 5.50
N LYS A 226 -11.87 -0.95 5.13
CA LYS A 226 -11.67 -0.40 3.78
C LYS A 226 -10.19 -0.44 3.36
N ALA A 227 -9.27 0.00 4.22
CA ALA A 227 -7.84 -0.04 3.95
C ALA A 227 -7.32 -1.49 3.82
N ILE A 228 -7.72 -2.39 4.73
CA ILE A 228 -7.33 -3.81 4.71
C ILE A 228 -7.83 -4.49 3.42
N ILE A 229 -9.09 -4.26 3.03
CA ILE A 229 -9.64 -4.82 1.79
C ILE A 229 -8.90 -4.29 0.58
N ASN A 230 -8.57 -3.00 0.56
CA ASN A 230 -7.81 -2.42 -0.55
C ASN A 230 -6.41 -3.04 -0.70
N GLU A 231 -5.69 -3.25 0.41
CA GLU A 231 -4.39 -3.94 0.43
C GLU A 231 -4.50 -5.35 -0.18
N LYS A 232 -5.54 -6.07 0.19
CA LYS A 232 -5.81 -7.42 -0.31
C LYS A 232 -6.22 -7.43 -1.78
N LEU A 233 -7.05 -6.48 -2.22
CA LEU A 233 -7.46 -6.35 -3.62
C LEU A 233 -6.28 -5.98 -4.53
N LEU A 234 -5.41 -5.06 -4.12
CA LEU A 234 -4.18 -4.75 -4.85
C LEU A 234 -3.38 -6.03 -5.10
N SER A 235 -3.18 -6.82 -4.06
CA SER A 235 -2.46 -8.09 -4.14
C SER A 235 -3.15 -9.11 -5.05
N TYR A 236 -4.46 -9.22 -4.95
CA TYR A 236 -5.27 -10.08 -5.82
C TYR A 236 -5.11 -9.69 -7.30
N TYR A 237 -5.23 -8.40 -7.64
CA TYR A 237 -5.13 -7.96 -9.03
C TYR A 237 -3.73 -8.13 -9.60
N ILE A 238 -2.67 -7.92 -8.81
CA ILE A 238 -1.30 -8.22 -9.22
C ILE A 238 -1.17 -9.72 -9.58
N ARG A 239 -1.68 -10.63 -8.74
CA ARG A 239 -1.63 -12.08 -9.01
C ARG A 239 -2.50 -12.51 -10.18
N LYS A 240 -3.71 -11.94 -10.31
CA LYS A 240 -4.64 -12.25 -11.42
C LYS A 240 -3.99 -12.06 -12.80
N HIS A 241 -3.03 -11.16 -12.92
CA HIS A 241 -2.28 -10.93 -14.14
C HIS A 241 -1.02 -11.79 -14.25
N ASN A 242 -0.87 -12.83 -13.41
CA ASN A 242 0.26 -13.77 -13.39
C ASN A 242 1.63 -13.12 -13.16
N PHE A 243 1.66 -11.96 -12.50
CA PHE A 243 2.91 -11.33 -12.15
C PHE A 243 3.58 -12.07 -10.99
N LYS A 244 4.84 -12.42 -11.19
CA LYS A 244 5.66 -13.03 -10.14
C LYS A 244 6.05 -11.99 -9.11
N THR A 245 5.98 -12.34 -7.84
CA THR A 245 6.49 -11.52 -6.74
C THR A 245 7.94 -11.90 -6.42
N LEU A 246 8.75 -10.88 -6.13
CA LEU A 246 10.03 -11.04 -5.47
C LEU A 246 9.77 -10.80 -3.97
N ASN A 247 9.73 -11.87 -3.19
CA ASN A 247 9.57 -11.76 -1.74
C ASN A 247 10.93 -11.45 -1.13
N HIS A 248 11.02 -10.38 -0.35
CA HIS A 248 12.30 -9.98 0.24
C HIS A 248 12.80 -10.94 1.35
N LEU A 249 11.93 -11.80 1.90
CA LEU A 249 12.32 -12.84 2.87
C LEU A 249 13.00 -14.05 2.22
N ARG A 250 13.02 -14.14 0.89
CA ARG A 250 13.63 -15.23 0.11
C ARG A 250 14.83 -14.79 -0.73
N LEU A 251 15.31 -13.59 -0.53
CA LEU A 251 16.56 -13.06 -1.07
C LEU A 251 17.59 -12.95 0.05
#